data_40dba18af882e9757db3c465ef28ef82
#
_entry.id   40dba18af882e9757db3c465ef28ef82
#
_cell.length_a   1.000
_cell.length_b   1.000
_cell.length_c   1.000
_cell.angle_alpha   90.00
_cell.angle_beta   90.00
_cell.angle_gamma   90.00
#
_symmetry.space_group_name_H-M   'P 1'
#
loop_
_entity.id
_entity.type
_entity.pdbx_description
1 polymer ?
#
loop_
_entity_poly.entity_id
_entity_poly.type
_entity_poly.pdbx_seq_one_letter_code
_entity_poly.pdbx_strand_id
1 'polypeptide(L)'
;MNIHKNARLTPKRRVELARRALRLHANLSALAREFGVSRQTAAKWRERWRAEQPALLGDHASRPRRCPHRLSPVRRRQIERRRHWRWSSLRIARDLRVPLPTVVREHRRLGLNRLSRLDPPRPANRYEWPHAGDLLHLDATKLGRFARVGHRIHGDRTRYTSRAGWEHVHVAIDDATRVAYVEIYPDVGRVSATTFADRAARYFARRGITVRRIMTDNGNGYRSRDFAAALGALDIKHLRTRPYTPRTSGKAERFIRTLLPEGAYAQSYRSSAARALALPHYLGYYNTARPHTGIGGRTPRQKLAADL
;
A
#
# COMPACT_ATOMS: atom_id res chain seq x y z
N MET A 1 -27.75 13.22 6.49
CA MET A 1 -29.02 13.36 5.71
C MET A 1 -28.71 14.27 4.52
N ASN A 2 -28.63 13.71 3.30
CA ASN A 2 -28.32 14.50 2.10
C ASN A 2 -29.60 15.19 1.62
N ILE A 3 -29.75 16.46 1.94
CA ILE A 3 -30.82 17.29 1.39
C ILE A 3 -30.28 17.91 0.11
N HIS A 4 -30.99 17.69 -1.02
CA HIS A 4 -30.60 18.29 -2.29
C HIS A 4 -30.53 19.82 -2.13
N LYS A 5 -29.45 20.46 -2.63
CA LYS A 5 -29.25 21.91 -2.49
C LYS A 5 -30.41 22.78 -3.00
N ASN A 6 -31.18 22.26 -3.98
CA ASN A 6 -32.33 22.93 -4.56
C ASN A 6 -33.66 22.47 -3.94
N ALA A 7 -33.66 21.80 -2.78
CA ALA A 7 -34.90 21.40 -2.12
C ALA A 7 -35.65 22.65 -1.61
N ARG A 8 -36.87 22.89 -2.12
CA ARG A 8 -37.72 24.03 -1.71
C ARG A 8 -38.10 23.98 -0.23
N LEU A 9 -38.23 22.78 0.36
CA LEU A 9 -38.55 22.56 1.76
C LEU A 9 -37.47 21.74 2.45
N THR A 10 -36.80 22.32 3.41
CA THR A 10 -35.96 21.56 4.38
C THR A 10 -36.83 20.80 5.37
N PRO A 11 -36.33 19.76 6.06
CA PRO A 11 -37.08 19.04 7.08
C PRO A 11 -37.71 19.95 8.15
N LYS A 12 -37.02 21.00 8.58
CA LYS A 12 -37.54 22.02 9.53
C LYS A 12 -38.70 22.81 8.91
N ARG A 13 -38.56 23.28 7.67
CA ARG A 13 -39.63 24.04 6.97
C ARG A 13 -40.84 23.15 6.67
N ARG A 14 -40.67 21.84 6.49
CA ARG A 14 -41.80 20.90 6.39
C ARG A 14 -42.59 20.78 7.67
N VAL A 15 -41.93 20.77 8.83
CA VAL A 15 -42.58 20.79 10.15
C VAL A 15 -43.31 22.10 10.36
N GLU A 16 -42.69 23.22 10.03
CA GLU A 16 -43.31 24.54 10.13
C GLU A 16 -44.59 24.64 9.28
N LEU A 17 -44.50 24.28 8.00
CA LEU A 17 -45.65 24.22 7.08
C LEU A 17 -46.77 23.30 7.65
N ALA A 18 -46.41 22.12 8.13
CA ALA A 18 -47.37 21.15 8.65
C ALA A 18 -48.08 21.71 9.93
N ARG A 19 -47.36 22.27 10.88
CA ARG A 19 -47.90 22.90 12.09
C ARG A 19 -48.83 24.06 11.78
N ARG A 20 -48.44 24.96 10.85
CA ARG A 20 -49.29 26.08 10.42
C ARG A 20 -50.55 25.60 9.69
N ALA A 21 -50.42 24.51 8.91
CA ALA A 21 -51.54 23.89 8.19
C ALA A 21 -52.57 23.15 9.11
N LEU A 22 -52.23 22.91 10.37
CA LEU A 22 -53.11 22.34 11.39
C LEU A 22 -53.81 23.37 12.28
N ARG A 23 -53.48 24.65 12.15
CA ARG A 23 -54.19 25.72 12.89
C ARG A 23 -55.65 25.81 12.44
N LEU A 24 -56.49 26.22 13.36
CA LEU A 24 -57.91 26.48 13.07
C LEU A 24 -58.04 27.51 11.94
N HIS A 25 -58.89 27.24 10.94
CA HIS A 25 -59.09 28.09 9.75
C HIS A 25 -57.88 28.29 8.84
N ALA A 26 -56.89 27.39 8.88
CA ALA A 26 -55.70 27.50 8.02
C ALA A 26 -56.07 27.34 6.54
N ASN A 27 -55.79 28.34 5.71
CA ASN A 27 -55.95 28.24 4.26
C ASN A 27 -54.73 27.50 3.64
N LEU A 28 -54.92 26.23 3.31
CA LEU A 28 -53.88 25.41 2.78
C LEU A 28 -53.31 25.89 1.43
N SER A 29 -54.16 26.55 0.60
CA SER A 29 -53.72 27.08 -0.69
C SER A 29 -52.86 28.34 -0.52
N ALA A 30 -53.13 29.16 0.48
CA ALA A 30 -52.34 30.32 0.80
C ALA A 30 -50.97 29.91 1.37
N LEU A 31 -50.95 28.92 2.28
CA LEU A 31 -49.71 28.38 2.82
C LEU A 31 -48.86 27.69 1.74
N ALA A 32 -49.45 26.94 0.84
CA ALA A 32 -48.74 26.31 -0.26
C ALA A 32 -48.05 27.36 -1.16
N ARG A 33 -48.69 28.46 -1.47
CA ARG A 33 -48.11 29.59 -2.21
C ARG A 33 -46.96 30.21 -1.46
N GLU A 34 -47.14 30.52 -0.16
CA GLU A 34 -46.09 31.10 0.71
C GLU A 34 -44.84 30.24 0.77
N PHE A 35 -45.01 28.92 0.90
CA PHE A 35 -43.86 27.99 0.96
C PHE A 35 -43.34 27.56 -0.43
N GLY A 36 -43.89 28.05 -1.52
CA GLY A 36 -43.47 27.75 -2.89
C GLY A 36 -43.72 26.28 -3.32
N VAL A 37 -44.79 25.64 -2.80
CA VAL A 37 -45.10 24.25 -3.06
C VAL A 37 -46.56 24.09 -3.56
N SER A 38 -46.90 22.93 -4.10
CA SER A 38 -48.26 22.65 -4.46
C SER A 38 -49.14 22.41 -3.21
N ARG A 39 -50.49 22.68 -3.35
CA ARG A 39 -51.46 22.37 -2.30
C ARG A 39 -51.41 20.90 -1.87
N GLN A 40 -51.18 19.98 -2.84
CA GLN A 40 -51.03 18.54 -2.56
C GLN A 40 -49.81 18.27 -1.70
N THR A 41 -48.69 18.94 -1.96
CA THR A 41 -47.46 18.85 -1.14
C THR A 41 -47.69 19.36 0.27
N ALA A 42 -48.39 20.45 0.41
CA ALA A 42 -48.74 20.99 1.74
C ALA A 42 -49.65 20.04 2.51
N ALA A 43 -50.68 19.47 1.85
CA ALA A 43 -51.55 18.48 2.44
C ALA A 43 -50.80 17.22 2.85
N LYS A 44 -49.91 16.70 2.00
CA LYS A 44 -49.05 15.54 2.31
C LYS A 44 -48.25 15.75 3.59
N TRP A 45 -47.58 16.89 3.74
CA TRP A 45 -46.79 17.16 4.93
C TRP A 45 -47.62 17.39 6.18
N ARG A 46 -48.81 18.00 6.06
CA ARG A 46 -49.80 18.14 7.15
C ARG A 46 -50.26 16.76 7.67
N GLU A 47 -50.72 15.87 6.80
CA GLU A 47 -51.17 14.54 7.18
C GLU A 47 -50.05 13.69 7.80
N ARG A 48 -48.88 13.77 7.20
CA ARG A 48 -47.72 13.05 7.70
C ARG A 48 -47.30 13.50 9.10
N TRP A 49 -47.34 14.81 9.34
CA TRP A 49 -47.00 15.34 10.66
C TRP A 49 -48.11 14.99 11.68
N ARG A 50 -49.36 14.99 11.26
CA ARG A 50 -50.49 14.54 12.11
C ARG A 50 -50.33 13.11 12.56
N ALA A 51 -49.84 12.20 11.69
CA ALA A 51 -49.66 10.79 12.00
C ALA A 51 -48.43 10.49 12.85
N GLU A 52 -47.31 11.13 12.58
CA GLU A 52 -45.99 10.78 13.16
C GLU A 52 -45.47 11.76 14.21
N GLN A 53 -45.95 13.01 14.20
CA GLN A 53 -45.50 14.14 15.05
C GLN A 53 -43.97 14.20 15.30
N PRO A 54 -43.12 13.98 14.31
CA PRO A 54 -41.70 13.94 14.49
C PRO A 54 -41.11 15.33 14.68
N ALA A 55 -39.99 15.44 15.40
CA ALA A 55 -39.24 16.69 15.53
C ALA A 55 -38.78 17.24 14.16
N LEU A 56 -38.55 16.35 13.18
CA LEU A 56 -38.12 16.67 11.81
C LEU A 56 -38.85 15.76 10.80
N LEU A 57 -39.44 16.40 9.77
CA LEU A 57 -40.06 15.66 8.62
C LEU A 57 -39.01 15.34 7.56
N GLY A 58 -38.23 14.28 7.77
CA GLY A 58 -37.29 13.74 6.77
C GLY A 58 -38.00 13.03 5.60
N ASP A 59 -37.26 12.68 4.56
CA ASP A 59 -37.79 11.85 3.50
C ASP A 59 -37.86 10.37 3.93
N HIS A 60 -38.92 9.67 3.62
CA HIS A 60 -38.97 8.22 3.78
C HIS A 60 -38.02 7.58 2.78
N ALA A 61 -37.51 6.40 3.11
CA ALA A 61 -36.72 5.61 2.17
C ALA A 61 -37.55 5.32 0.92
N SER A 62 -37.01 5.71 -0.25
CA SER A 62 -37.63 5.44 -1.55
C SER A 62 -37.57 3.96 -1.94
N ARG A 63 -36.96 3.13 -1.10
CA ARG A 63 -36.81 1.70 -1.34
C ARG A 63 -38.15 0.98 -1.31
N PRO A 64 -38.45 0.16 -2.30
CA PRO A 64 -39.64 -0.66 -2.28
C PRO A 64 -39.72 -1.55 -1.05
N ARG A 65 -40.88 -1.61 -0.39
CA ARG A 65 -41.09 -2.50 0.78
C ARG A 65 -40.96 -3.98 0.39
N ARG A 66 -41.31 -4.33 -0.85
CA ARG A 66 -41.19 -5.68 -1.38
C ARG A 66 -40.33 -5.69 -2.63
N CYS A 67 -39.33 -6.55 -2.64
CA CYS A 67 -38.41 -6.75 -3.78
C CYS A 67 -38.47 -8.23 -4.22
N PRO A 68 -39.38 -8.61 -5.15
CA PRO A 68 -39.56 -10.01 -5.55
C PRO A 68 -38.30 -10.69 -6.08
N HIS A 69 -37.42 -9.92 -6.74
CA HIS A 69 -36.14 -10.42 -7.30
C HIS A 69 -34.99 -10.46 -6.32
N ARG A 70 -35.23 -10.17 -5.04
CA ARG A 70 -34.17 -10.24 -4.02
C ARG A 70 -33.81 -11.69 -3.72
N LEU A 71 -32.51 -12.02 -3.76
CA LEU A 71 -32.05 -13.33 -3.33
C LEU A 71 -32.53 -13.65 -1.91
N SER A 72 -33.08 -14.87 -1.72
CA SER A 72 -33.42 -15.34 -0.38
C SER A 72 -32.20 -15.45 0.51
N PRO A 73 -32.34 -15.34 1.84
CA PRO A 73 -31.23 -15.52 2.78
C PRO A 73 -30.51 -16.86 2.60
N VAL A 74 -31.23 -17.92 2.26
CA VAL A 74 -30.69 -19.24 2.00
C VAL A 74 -29.76 -19.21 0.78
N ARG A 75 -30.22 -18.63 -0.34
CA ARG A 75 -29.40 -18.51 -1.56
C ARG A 75 -28.12 -17.68 -1.33
N ARG A 76 -28.19 -16.62 -0.52
CA ARG A 76 -27.01 -15.83 -0.15
C ARG A 76 -25.99 -16.66 0.62
N ARG A 77 -26.43 -17.39 1.65
CA ARG A 77 -25.57 -18.30 2.42
C ARG A 77 -24.96 -19.40 1.54
N GLN A 78 -25.69 -19.91 0.55
CA GLN A 78 -25.16 -20.88 -0.40
C GLN A 78 -24.07 -20.29 -1.29
N ILE A 79 -24.22 -19.05 -1.78
CA ILE A 79 -23.19 -18.34 -2.55
C ILE A 79 -21.94 -18.11 -1.70
N GLU A 80 -22.12 -17.62 -0.47
CA GLU A 80 -21.03 -17.36 0.47
C GLU A 80 -20.25 -18.63 0.79
N ARG A 81 -20.91 -19.71 1.18
CA ARG A 81 -20.28 -21.00 1.49
C ARG A 81 -19.44 -21.53 0.34
N ARG A 82 -19.95 -21.49 -0.90
CA ARG A 82 -19.21 -21.93 -2.08
C ARG A 82 -18.02 -21.02 -2.39
N ARG A 83 -18.14 -19.75 -2.09
CA ARG A 83 -17.03 -18.83 -2.22
C ARG A 83 -15.92 -19.14 -1.24
N HIS A 84 -16.23 -19.52 0.00
CA HIS A 84 -15.24 -20.01 0.97
C HIS A 84 -14.57 -21.31 0.49
N TRP A 85 -15.26 -22.15 -0.30
CA TRP A 85 -14.63 -23.27 -1.02
C TRP A 85 -13.78 -22.83 -2.22
N ARG A 86 -13.50 -21.54 -2.37
CA ARG A 86 -12.70 -20.93 -3.43
C ARG A 86 -13.26 -21.10 -4.84
N TRP A 87 -14.57 -21.37 -4.97
CA TRP A 87 -15.21 -21.50 -6.27
C TRP A 87 -15.24 -20.14 -6.98
N SER A 88 -15.07 -20.17 -8.31
CA SER A 88 -15.24 -18.99 -9.16
C SER A 88 -16.71 -18.54 -9.20
N SER A 89 -16.93 -17.24 -9.42
CA SER A 89 -18.31 -16.71 -9.55
C SER A 89 -19.11 -17.41 -10.65
N LEU A 90 -18.46 -17.78 -11.75
CA LEU A 90 -19.09 -18.48 -12.86
C LEU A 90 -19.53 -19.91 -12.45
N ARG A 91 -18.67 -20.65 -11.73
CA ARG A 91 -19.00 -21.98 -11.21
C ARG A 91 -20.19 -21.91 -10.26
N ILE A 92 -20.21 -20.95 -9.33
CA ILE A 92 -21.30 -20.74 -8.38
C ILE A 92 -22.60 -20.38 -9.11
N ALA A 93 -22.52 -19.51 -10.12
CA ALA A 93 -23.67 -19.11 -10.92
C ALA A 93 -24.33 -20.30 -11.62
N ARG A 94 -23.53 -21.18 -12.22
CA ARG A 94 -24.00 -22.40 -12.90
C ARG A 94 -24.61 -23.40 -11.91
N ASP A 95 -23.90 -23.68 -10.82
CA ASP A 95 -24.32 -24.67 -9.81
C ASP A 95 -25.63 -24.26 -9.10
N LEU A 96 -25.78 -22.98 -8.76
CA LEU A 96 -27.00 -22.49 -8.10
C LEU A 96 -28.10 -22.03 -9.07
N ARG A 97 -27.84 -22.07 -10.37
CA ARG A 97 -28.76 -21.54 -11.42
C ARG A 97 -29.15 -20.09 -11.12
N VAL A 98 -28.17 -19.26 -10.77
CA VAL A 98 -28.32 -17.84 -10.47
C VAL A 98 -27.55 -17.04 -11.52
N PRO A 99 -28.07 -15.93 -12.06
CA PRO A 99 -27.34 -15.11 -13.02
C PRO A 99 -25.97 -14.66 -12.47
N LEU A 100 -24.93 -14.79 -13.29
CA LEU A 100 -23.56 -14.39 -12.92
C LEU A 100 -23.45 -12.97 -12.33
N PRO A 101 -24.09 -11.93 -12.92
CA PRO A 101 -24.07 -10.58 -12.35
C PRO A 101 -24.61 -10.52 -10.91
N THR A 102 -25.58 -11.37 -10.58
CA THR A 102 -26.16 -11.45 -9.24
C THR A 102 -25.18 -12.05 -8.24
N VAL A 103 -24.47 -13.12 -8.62
CA VAL A 103 -23.41 -13.72 -7.79
C VAL A 103 -22.26 -12.72 -7.58
N VAL A 104 -21.82 -12.03 -8.63
CA VAL A 104 -20.76 -11.00 -8.54
C VAL A 104 -21.17 -9.85 -7.63
N ARG A 105 -22.43 -9.39 -7.71
CA ARG A 105 -22.96 -8.34 -6.83
C ARG A 105 -22.97 -8.80 -5.37
N GLU A 106 -23.37 -10.04 -5.12
CA GLU A 106 -23.38 -10.59 -3.77
C GLU A 106 -21.95 -10.75 -3.22
N HIS A 107 -20.98 -11.21 -4.02
CA HIS A 107 -19.56 -11.24 -3.62
C HIS A 107 -19.03 -9.83 -3.26
N ARG A 108 -19.41 -8.80 -4.02
CA ARG A 108 -19.01 -7.41 -3.68
C ARG A 108 -19.63 -6.97 -2.36
N ARG A 109 -20.90 -7.28 -2.13
CA ARG A 109 -21.63 -6.96 -0.90
C ARG A 109 -21.00 -7.63 0.33
N LEU A 110 -20.54 -8.87 0.18
CA LEU A 110 -19.87 -9.65 1.23
C LEU A 110 -18.37 -9.33 1.36
N GLY A 111 -17.81 -8.48 0.48
CA GLY A 111 -16.38 -8.21 0.46
C GLY A 111 -15.54 -9.37 -0.09
N LEU A 112 -16.15 -10.40 -0.67
CA LEU A 112 -15.51 -11.63 -1.15
C LEU A 112 -15.25 -11.65 -2.67
N ASN A 113 -15.21 -10.48 -3.31
CA ASN A 113 -15.00 -10.34 -4.74
C ASN A 113 -13.59 -10.78 -5.21
N ARG A 114 -12.60 -10.81 -4.31
CA ARG A 114 -11.25 -11.33 -4.57
C ARG A 114 -10.99 -12.54 -3.68
N LEU A 115 -10.40 -13.61 -4.24
CA LEU A 115 -10.05 -14.81 -3.46
C LEU A 115 -9.02 -14.53 -2.35
N SER A 116 -8.13 -13.57 -2.57
CA SER A 116 -7.17 -13.14 -1.54
C SER A 116 -7.78 -12.56 -0.27
N ARG A 117 -9.07 -12.20 -0.31
CA ARG A 117 -9.80 -11.74 0.89
C ARG A 117 -10.30 -12.88 1.78
N LEU A 118 -10.34 -14.10 1.26
CA LEU A 118 -10.65 -15.29 2.06
C LEU A 118 -9.53 -15.64 3.05
N ASP A 119 -8.29 -15.34 2.63
CA ASP A 119 -7.09 -15.55 3.45
C ASP A 119 -6.37 -14.21 3.55
N PRO A 120 -6.83 -13.30 4.43
CA PRO A 120 -6.13 -12.05 4.59
C PRO A 120 -4.69 -12.33 5.03
N PRO A 121 -3.71 -11.68 4.41
CA PRO A 121 -2.32 -11.88 4.80
C PRO A 121 -2.18 -11.57 6.30
N ARG A 122 -1.44 -12.41 7.00
CA ARG A 122 -1.12 -12.16 8.41
C ARG A 122 -0.57 -10.73 8.55
N PRO A 123 -0.96 -10.00 9.60
CA PRO A 123 -0.41 -8.67 9.82
C PRO A 123 1.12 -8.74 9.83
N ALA A 124 1.75 -7.79 9.16
CA ALA A 124 3.21 -7.71 9.15
C ALA A 124 3.68 -7.48 10.58
N ASN A 125 4.53 -8.36 11.08
CA ASN A 125 5.23 -8.09 12.33
C ASN A 125 6.18 -6.91 12.07
N ARG A 126 5.77 -5.70 12.48
CA ARG A 126 6.59 -4.50 12.39
C ARG A 126 7.47 -4.49 13.62
N TYR A 127 8.74 -4.78 13.44
CA TYR A 127 9.75 -4.57 14.47
C TYR A 127 10.69 -3.44 14.04
N GLU A 128 11.20 -2.73 14.99
CA GLU A 128 12.25 -1.73 14.84
C GLU A 128 13.21 -1.89 16.00
N TRP A 129 14.48 -2.06 15.68
CA TRP A 129 15.51 -2.14 16.69
C TRP A 129 15.77 -0.74 17.24
N PRO A 130 16.03 -0.61 18.57
CA PRO A 130 16.03 0.69 19.21
C PRO A 130 17.23 1.57 18.79
N HIS A 131 18.41 0.96 18.58
CA HIS A 131 19.65 1.72 18.38
C HIS A 131 20.30 1.45 17.03
N ALA A 132 21.04 2.47 16.54
CA ALA A 132 21.86 2.36 15.35
C ALA A 132 22.87 1.22 15.47
N GLY A 133 22.98 0.38 14.45
CA GLY A 133 23.89 -0.77 14.42
C GLY A 133 23.37 -2.03 15.11
N ASP A 134 22.29 -1.97 15.86
CA ASP A 134 21.73 -3.17 16.48
C ASP A 134 21.38 -4.24 15.43
N LEU A 135 20.93 -3.81 14.25
CA LEU A 135 20.67 -4.69 13.12
C LEU A 135 20.86 -3.98 11.78
N LEU A 136 21.74 -4.52 10.93
CA LEU A 136 21.81 -4.20 9.52
C LEU A 136 21.08 -5.26 8.67
N HIS A 137 20.29 -4.79 7.71
CA HIS A 137 19.74 -5.67 6.67
C HIS A 137 20.64 -5.62 5.45
N LEU A 138 21.12 -6.77 4.99
CA LEU A 138 21.83 -6.91 3.73
C LEU A 138 20.94 -7.63 2.71
N ASP A 139 20.98 -7.15 1.48
CA ASP A 139 20.29 -7.74 0.35
C ASP A 139 21.02 -7.38 -0.95
N ALA A 140 20.70 -8.04 -2.05
CA ALA A 140 21.26 -7.73 -3.35
C ALA A 140 20.21 -7.85 -4.46
N THR A 141 20.30 -7.00 -5.46
CA THR A 141 19.41 -7.06 -6.62
C THR A 141 20.16 -6.90 -7.93
N LYS A 142 19.61 -7.47 -8.99
CA LYS A 142 20.20 -7.43 -10.33
C LYS A 142 20.03 -6.05 -10.97
N LEU A 143 21.07 -5.58 -11.61
CA LEU A 143 21.06 -4.45 -12.52
C LEU A 143 21.46 -4.90 -13.92
N GLY A 144 20.81 -4.37 -14.96
CA GLY A 144 21.26 -4.60 -16.34
C GLY A 144 22.65 -3.98 -16.54
N ARG A 145 23.63 -4.78 -16.98
CA ARG A 145 24.97 -4.32 -17.37
C ARG A 145 24.97 -3.98 -18.84
N PHE A 146 25.50 -2.82 -19.19
CA PHE A 146 25.62 -2.34 -20.58
C PHE A 146 26.83 -1.40 -20.73
N ALA A 147 27.52 -1.53 -21.85
CA ALA A 147 28.64 -0.66 -22.20
C ALA A 147 28.19 0.64 -22.89
N ARG A 148 27.07 0.58 -23.63
CA ARG A 148 26.44 1.70 -24.35
C ARG A 148 24.92 1.59 -24.23
N VAL A 149 24.23 2.71 -24.35
CA VAL A 149 22.76 2.75 -24.41
C VAL A 149 22.24 1.94 -25.60
N GLY A 150 21.16 1.21 -25.40
CA GLY A 150 20.54 0.38 -26.43
C GLY A 150 19.49 1.13 -27.24
N HIS A 151 18.97 0.47 -28.28
CA HIS A 151 17.99 1.01 -29.22
C HIS A 151 16.73 1.60 -28.57
N ARG A 152 16.34 1.16 -27.40
CA ARG A 152 15.20 1.73 -26.66
C ARG A 152 15.38 3.20 -26.28
N ILE A 153 16.62 3.68 -26.24
CA ILE A 153 16.94 5.06 -25.88
C ILE A 153 17.25 5.90 -27.09
N HIS A 154 18.06 5.39 -28.05
CA HIS A 154 18.42 6.15 -29.24
C HIS A 154 17.56 5.85 -30.48
N GLY A 155 16.58 4.92 -30.39
CA GLY A 155 15.64 4.61 -31.47
C GLY A 155 16.19 3.76 -32.61
N ASP A 156 17.50 3.61 -32.75
CA ASP A 156 18.18 2.92 -33.86
C ASP A 156 18.35 1.43 -33.54
N ARG A 157 17.58 0.57 -34.22
CA ARG A 157 17.62 -0.89 -34.05
C ARG A 157 18.84 -1.56 -34.68
N THR A 158 19.61 -0.85 -35.50
CA THR A 158 20.83 -1.40 -36.12
C THR A 158 22.01 -1.38 -35.16
N ARG A 159 21.96 -0.57 -34.10
CA ARG A 159 22.99 -0.47 -33.08
C ARG A 159 22.70 -1.39 -31.90
N TYR A 160 23.43 -2.49 -31.86
CA TYR A 160 23.32 -3.44 -30.74
C TYR A 160 24.18 -3.01 -29.55
N THR A 161 23.67 -3.25 -28.34
CA THR A 161 24.45 -3.07 -27.11
C THR A 161 25.42 -4.24 -26.97
N SER A 162 26.71 -4.00 -27.19
CA SER A 162 27.74 -4.99 -26.89
C SER A 162 27.92 -5.15 -25.38
N ARG A 163 28.30 -6.36 -24.95
CA ARG A 163 28.57 -6.70 -23.54
C ARG A 163 27.37 -6.45 -22.59
N ALA A 164 26.14 -6.66 -23.08
CA ALA A 164 24.98 -6.73 -22.23
C ALA A 164 25.06 -7.92 -21.26
N GLY A 165 24.52 -7.78 -20.05
CA GLY A 165 24.57 -8.81 -19.05
C GLY A 165 23.97 -8.33 -17.73
N TRP A 166 24.42 -8.89 -16.64
CA TRP A 166 23.97 -8.52 -15.30
C TRP A 166 25.14 -8.11 -14.43
N GLU A 167 24.90 -7.17 -13.56
CA GLU A 167 25.68 -6.84 -12.37
C GLU A 167 24.74 -6.78 -11.18
N HIS A 168 25.25 -6.74 -9.98
CA HIS A 168 24.43 -6.81 -8.79
C HIS A 168 24.77 -5.63 -7.88
N VAL A 169 23.74 -4.87 -7.47
CA VAL A 169 23.90 -3.90 -6.40
C VAL A 169 23.63 -4.59 -5.07
N HIS A 170 24.63 -4.61 -4.22
CA HIS A 170 24.51 -5.03 -2.84
C HIS A 170 24.14 -3.82 -2.00
N VAL A 171 23.23 -3.99 -1.09
CA VAL A 171 22.72 -2.94 -0.21
C VAL A 171 22.83 -3.36 1.25
N ALA A 172 23.18 -2.40 2.09
CA ALA A 172 23.11 -2.53 3.54
C ALA A 172 22.32 -1.35 4.09
N ILE A 173 21.35 -1.61 4.95
CA ILE A 173 20.53 -0.56 5.58
C ILE A 173 20.39 -0.83 7.07
N ASP A 174 20.64 0.19 7.88
CA ASP A 174 20.43 0.13 9.32
C ASP A 174 18.95 0.14 9.68
N ASP A 175 18.57 -0.75 10.59
CA ASP A 175 17.17 -0.96 10.98
C ASP A 175 16.58 0.25 11.71
N ALA A 176 17.30 0.91 12.59
CA ALA A 176 16.83 2.03 13.39
C ALA A 176 16.84 3.36 12.60
N THR A 177 17.98 3.69 12.01
CA THR A 177 18.20 5.02 11.42
C THR A 177 17.89 5.11 9.93
N ARG A 178 17.82 3.98 9.22
CA ARG A 178 17.71 3.89 7.76
C ARG A 178 18.96 4.39 7.02
N VAL A 179 20.07 4.62 7.70
CA VAL A 179 21.35 4.88 7.02
C VAL A 179 21.65 3.72 6.10
N ALA A 180 21.97 4.03 4.85
CA ALA A 180 22.16 3.04 3.81
C ALA A 180 23.56 3.12 3.19
N TYR A 181 24.04 1.98 2.72
CA TYR A 181 25.26 1.80 1.96
C TYR A 181 25.01 0.89 0.75
N VAL A 182 25.66 1.16 -0.36
CA VAL A 182 25.53 0.37 -1.59
C VAL A 182 26.85 0.24 -2.32
N GLU A 183 27.04 -0.93 -2.95
CA GLU A 183 28.12 -1.15 -3.92
C GLU A 183 27.65 -2.07 -5.04
N ILE A 184 28.28 -1.96 -6.22
CA ILE A 184 28.01 -2.83 -7.36
C ILE A 184 29.10 -3.88 -7.46
N TYR A 185 28.66 -5.15 -7.60
CA TYR A 185 29.52 -6.32 -7.79
C TYR A 185 29.09 -7.10 -9.04
N PRO A 186 30.00 -7.92 -9.61
CA PRO A 186 29.67 -8.74 -10.77
C PRO A 186 28.62 -9.82 -10.46
N ASP A 187 28.54 -10.27 -9.20
CA ASP A 187 27.70 -11.38 -8.77
C ASP A 187 27.23 -11.24 -7.31
N VAL A 188 26.48 -12.25 -6.84
CA VAL A 188 26.07 -12.42 -5.43
C VAL A 188 26.80 -13.57 -4.76
N GLY A 189 27.96 -13.95 -5.28
CA GLY A 189 28.77 -15.06 -4.78
C GLY A 189 29.42 -14.76 -3.42
N ARG A 190 30.10 -15.79 -2.88
CA ARG A 190 30.71 -15.70 -1.56
C ARG A 190 31.73 -14.57 -1.42
N VAL A 191 32.56 -14.36 -2.45
CA VAL A 191 33.59 -13.31 -2.43
C VAL A 191 32.95 -11.92 -2.42
N SER A 192 32.00 -11.66 -3.34
CA SER A 192 31.27 -10.39 -3.41
C SER A 192 30.50 -10.11 -2.12
N ALA A 193 29.79 -11.10 -1.57
CA ALA A 193 29.05 -10.95 -0.34
C ALA A 193 29.94 -10.65 0.87
N THR A 194 31.05 -11.37 1.01
CA THR A 194 32.02 -11.20 2.11
C THR A 194 32.72 -9.83 2.05
N THR A 195 33.20 -9.46 0.85
CA THR A 195 33.84 -8.14 0.64
C THR A 195 32.87 -7.01 0.91
N PHE A 196 31.63 -7.13 0.46
CA PHE A 196 30.60 -6.12 0.72
C PHE A 196 30.30 -5.98 2.21
N ALA A 197 30.16 -7.09 2.95
CA ALA A 197 29.88 -7.06 4.39
C ALA A 197 31.01 -6.36 5.19
N ASP A 198 32.27 -6.66 4.88
CA ASP A 198 33.42 -5.99 5.50
C ASP A 198 33.42 -4.47 5.20
N ARG A 199 33.22 -4.09 3.94
CA ARG A 199 33.18 -2.67 3.55
C ARG A 199 31.98 -1.94 4.16
N ALA A 200 30.82 -2.61 4.23
CA ALA A 200 29.65 -2.07 4.90
C ALA A 200 29.94 -1.83 6.39
N ALA A 201 30.48 -2.81 7.11
CA ALA A 201 30.81 -2.64 8.51
C ALA A 201 31.76 -1.44 8.74
N ARG A 202 32.79 -1.30 7.93
CA ARG A 202 33.72 -0.13 7.96
C ARG A 202 33.03 1.20 7.61
N TYR A 203 32.07 1.17 6.67
CA TYR A 203 31.30 2.36 6.30
C TYR A 203 30.44 2.86 7.46
N PHE A 204 29.77 1.94 8.18
CA PHE A 204 28.98 2.25 9.35
C PHE A 204 29.86 2.68 10.53
N ALA A 205 30.96 1.98 10.79
CA ALA A 205 31.90 2.34 11.85
C ALA A 205 32.43 3.78 11.73
N ARG A 206 32.78 4.21 10.50
CA ARG A 206 33.21 5.61 10.23
C ARG A 206 32.11 6.65 10.52
N ARG A 207 30.86 6.23 10.79
CA ARG A 207 29.74 7.10 11.16
C ARG A 207 29.31 6.95 12.61
N GLY A 208 30.17 6.30 13.43
CA GLY A 208 29.88 6.06 14.84
C GLY A 208 28.89 4.90 15.10
N ILE A 209 28.59 4.11 14.06
CA ILE A 209 27.64 2.98 14.17
C ILE A 209 28.42 1.68 14.34
N THR A 210 28.36 1.09 15.53
CA THR A 210 28.93 -0.24 15.80
C THR A 210 27.91 -1.30 15.40
N VAL A 211 28.22 -2.08 14.36
CA VAL A 211 27.34 -3.12 13.84
C VAL A 211 27.38 -4.36 14.72
N ARG A 212 26.27 -4.68 15.38
CA ARG A 212 26.15 -5.86 16.26
C ARG A 212 25.60 -7.09 15.55
N ARG A 213 24.67 -6.88 14.59
CA ARG A 213 23.99 -7.98 13.88
C ARG A 213 23.82 -7.63 12.43
N ILE A 214 23.93 -8.64 11.58
CA ILE A 214 23.59 -8.55 10.16
C ILE A 214 22.52 -9.59 9.85
N MET A 215 21.43 -9.15 9.20
CA MET A 215 20.38 -10.02 8.69
C MET A 215 20.46 -10.12 7.18
N THR A 216 20.43 -11.36 6.68
CA THR A 216 20.40 -11.67 5.25
C THR A 216 19.27 -12.63 4.91
N ASP A 217 19.00 -12.79 3.63
CA ASP A 217 18.24 -13.93 3.13
C ASP A 217 19.11 -15.22 3.19
N ASN A 218 18.60 -16.31 2.57
CA ASN A 218 19.28 -17.60 2.49
C ASN A 218 20.10 -17.76 1.19
N GLY A 219 20.51 -16.67 0.53
CA GLY A 219 21.34 -16.69 -0.67
C GLY A 219 22.67 -17.44 -0.45
N ASN A 220 23.16 -18.11 -1.50
CA ASN A 220 24.37 -18.96 -1.39
C ASN A 220 25.61 -18.20 -0.90
N GLY A 221 25.78 -16.95 -1.32
CA GLY A 221 26.88 -16.09 -0.85
C GLY A 221 26.88 -15.91 0.67
N TYR A 222 25.71 -15.62 1.23
CA TYR A 222 25.52 -15.41 2.67
C TYR A 222 25.56 -16.69 3.51
N ARG A 223 25.40 -17.86 2.88
CA ARG A 223 25.51 -19.16 3.56
C ARG A 223 26.92 -19.73 3.57
N SER A 224 27.86 -19.07 2.91
CA SER A 224 29.24 -19.54 2.80
C SER A 224 29.99 -19.50 4.15
N ARG A 225 30.96 -20.40 4.30
CA ARG A 225 31.86 -20.40 5.46
C ARG A 225 32.70 -19.11 5.52
N ASP A 226 33.13 -18.62 4.36
CA ASP A 226 33.91 -17.38 4.25
C ASP A 226 33.12 -16.18 4.80
N PHE A 227 31.83 -16.09 4.48
CA PHE A 227 30.97 -15.02 5.00
C PHE A 227 30.79 -15.13 6.53
N ALA A 228 30.59 -16.34 7.04
CA ALA A 228 30.47 -16.56 8.48
C ALA A 228 31.78 -16.22 9.22
N ALA A 229 32.93 -16.63 8.66
CA ALA A 229 34.24 -16.33 9.22
C ALA A 229 34.52 -14.82 9.24
N ALA A 230 34.20 -14.10 8.16
CA ALA A 230 34.38 -12.64 8.09
C ALA A 230 33.50 -11.90 9.12
N LEU A 231 32.27 -12.31 9.32
CA LEU A 231 31.41 -11.72 10.36
C LEU A 231 31.91 -12.05 11.77
N GLY A 232 32.38 -13.30 11.98
CA GLY A 232 33.02 -13.69 13.27
C GLY A 232 34.25 -12.87 13.62
N ALA A 233 35.10 -12.59 12.62
CA ALA A 233 36.29 -11.74 12.81
C ALA A 233 35.94 -10.28 13.17
N LEU A 234 34.75 -9.82 12.86
CA LEU A 234 34.20 -8.50 13.18
C LEU A 234 33.33 -8.48 14.43
N ASP A 235 33.17 -9.61 15.12
CA ASP A 235 32.23 -9.82 16.24
C ASP A 235 30.77 -9.48 15.87
N ILE A 236 30.38 -9.75 14.65
CA ILE A 236 29.03 -9.47 14.13
C ILE A 236 28.21 -10.75 14.10
N LYS A 237 27.07 -10.76 14.80
CA LYS A 237 26.14 -11.91 14.80
C LYS A 237 25.36 -11.98 13.48
N HIS A 238 25.44 -13.13 12.80
CA HIS A 238 24.64 -13.40 11.58
C HIS A 238 23.25 -13.90 11.92
N LEU A 239 22.23 -13.22 11.38
CA LEU A 239 20.82 -13.62 11.43
C LEU A 239 20.35 -13.95 10.02
N ARG A 240 19.69 -15.08 9.84
CA ARG A 240 19.07 -15.46 8.55
C ARG A 240 17.56 -15.43 8.63
N THR A 241 16.92 -14.94 7.58
CA THR A 241 15.46 -14.97 7.49
C THR A 241 14.96 -16.39 7.47
N ARG A 242 13.83 -16.65 8.14
CA ARG A 242 13.18 -17.96 8.06
C ARG A 242 12.69 -18.20 6.62
N PRO A 243 12.81 -19.44 6.10
CA PRO A 243 12.22 -19.78 4.80
C PRO A 243 10.75 -19.38 4.75
N TYR A 244 10.30 -18.92 3.59
CA TYR A 244 8.90 -18.50 3.33
C TYR A 244 8.36 -17.37 4.22
N THR A 245 9.23 -16.60 4.90
CA THR A 245 8.86 -15.40 5.65
C THR A 245 9.53 -14.14 5.07
N PRO A 246 9.18 -13.71 3.85
CA PRO A 246 9.86 -12.62 3.12
C PRO A 246 9.78 -11.26 3.81
N ARG A 247 8.94 -11.11 4.83
CA ARG A 247 8.71 -9.84 5.52
C ARG A 247 9.79 -9.44 6.51
N THR A 248 10.75 -10.30 6.81
CA THR A 248 11.84 -10.01 7.72
C THR A 248 12.90 -9.08 7.12
N SER A 249 13.10 -9.10 5.79
CA SER A 249 14.03 -8.20 5.05
C SER A 249 13.36 -6.94 4.49
N GLY A 250 12.14 -6.63 4.90
CA GLY A 250 11.31 -5.59 4.28
C GLY A 250 11.96 -4.19 4.21
N LYS A 251 12.96 -3.90 5.05
CA LYS A 251 13.68 -2.61 5.03
C LYS A 251 14.67 -2.53 3.88
N ALA A 252 15.46 -3.60 3.64
CA ALA A 252 16.35 -3.68 2.48
C ALA A 252 15.55 -3.73 1.17
N GLU A 253 14.49 -4.56 1.09
CA GLU A 253 13.59 -4.58 -0.07
C GLU A 253 12.97 -3.21 -0.35
N ARG A 254 12.51 -2.50 0.68
CA ARG A 254 11.96 -1.15 0.55
C ARG A 254 13.01 -0.16 0.06
N PHE A 255 14.24 -0.27 0.55
CA PHE A 255 15.33 0.56 0.09
C PHE A 255 15.66 0.27 -1.37
N ILE A 256 15.74 -1.00 -1.79
CA ILE A 256 15.95 -1.39 -3.20
C ILE A 256 14.86 -0.80 -4.09
N ARG A 257 13.59 -0.88 -3.68
CA ARG A 257 12.47 -0.27 -4.43
C ARG A 257 12.57 1.25 -4.56
N THR A 258 13.30 1.91 -3.68
CA THR A 258 13.59 3.35 -3.74
C THR A 258 14.85 3.63 -4.57
N LEU A 259 15.90 2.85 -4.36
CA LEU A 259 17.18 2.96 -5.05
C LEU A 259 17.04 2.77 -6.58
N LEU A 260 16.24 1.80 -7.00
CA LEU A 260 16.11 1.52 -8.44
C LEU A 260 15.54 2.71 -9.21
N PRO A 261 14.35 3.25 -8.93
CA PRO A 261 13.79 4.37 -9.70
C PRO A 261 14.45 5.72 -9.41
N GLU A 262 14.90 5.97 -8.18
CA GLU A 262 15.43 7.28 -7.79
C GLU A 262 16.94 7.39 -7.98
N GLY A 263 17.68 6.27 -8.07
CA GLY A 263 19.15 6.22 -8.21
C GLY A 263 19.59 5.46 -9.45
N ALA A 264 19.51 4.14 -9.44
CA ALA A 264 20.10 3.29 -10.46
C ALA A 264 19.50 3.46 -11.87
N TYR A 265 18.22 3.85 -11.98
CA TYR A 265 17.48 4.08 -13.21
C TYR A 265 16.79 5.45 -13.24
N ALA A 266 17.26 6.40 -12.43
CA ALA A 266 16.69 7.76 -12.39
C ALA A 266 16.81 8.50 -13.72
N GLN A 267 17.81 8.14 -14.51
CA GLN A 267 18.06 8.67 -15.84
C GLN A 267 18.67 7.61 -16.76
N SER A 268 18.72 7.90 -18.05
CA SER A 268 19.39 7.06 -19.04
C SER A 268 20.90 7.26 -18.98
N TYR A 269 21.57 6.50 -18.13
CA TYR A 269 23.03 6.52 -18.05
C TYR A 269 23.67 6.05 -19.35
N ARG A 270 24.79 6.66 -19.76
CA ARG A 270 25.49 6.29 -21.00
C ARG A 270 26.12 4.90 -20.93
N SER A 271 26.45 4.41 -19.73
CA SER A 271 27.01 3.08 -19.47
C SER A 271 26.79 2.66 -18.01
N SER A 272 26.98 1.37 -17.72
CA SER A 272 27.00 0.87 -16.33
C SER A 272 28.07 1.55 -15.48
N ALA A 273 29.22 1.86 -16.07
CA ALA A 273 30.27 2.61 -15.35
C ALA A 273 29.80 4.03 -14.95
N ALA A 274 29.14 4.74 -15.85
CA ALA A 274 28.56 6.05 -15.56
C ALA A 274 27.49 5.97 -14.44
N ARG A 275 26.67 4.90 -14.45
CA ARG A 275 25.71 4.62 -13.39
C ARG A 275 26.41 4.36 -12.05
N ALA A 276 27.47 3.56 -12.04
CA ALA A 276 28.25 3.25 -10.85
C ALA A 276 28.86 4.52 -10.22
N LEU A 277 29.32 5.45 -11.04
CA LEU A 277 29.85 6.76 -10.57
C LEU A 277 28.74 7.67 -10.00
N ALA A 278 27.51 7.54 -10.44
CA ALA A 278 26.38 8.35 -9.94
C ALA A 278 25.80 7.82 -8.61
N LEU A 279 25.93 6.52 -8.31
CA LEU A 279 25.36 5.92 -7.11
C LEU A 279 25.84 6.54 -5.80
N PRO A 280 27.12 6.88 -5.58
CA PRO A 280 27.57 7.57 -4.38
C PRO A 280 26.89 8.93 -4.15
N HIS A 281 26.62 9.69 -5.22
CA HIS A 281 25.89 10.96 -5.13
C HIS A 281 24.45 10.75 -4.69
N TYR A 282 23.79 9.75 -5.28
CA TYR A 282 22.44 9.37 -4.85
C TYR A 282 22.42 8.91 -3.39
N LEU A 283 23.40 8.09 -2.98
CA LEU A 283 23.50 7.62 -1.59
C LEU A 283 23.74 8.79 -0.61
N GLY A 284 24.54 9.78 -1.01
CA GLY A 284 24.70 11.03 -0.27
C GLY A 284 23.35 11.73 -0.07
N TYR A 285 22.60 11.96 -1.16
CA TYR A 285 21.25 12.53 -1.11
C TYR A 285 20.32 11.70 -0.22
N TYR A 286 20.25 10.38 -0.42
CA TYR A 286 19.41 9.47 0.36
C TYR A 286 19.65 9.61 1.86
N ASN A 287 20.91 9.61 2.29
CA ASN A 287 21.29 9.65 3.70
C ASN A 287 21.16 11.04 4.34
N THR A 288 21.32 12.13 3.58
CA THR A 288 21.43 13.47 4.15
C THR A 288 20.25 14.41 3.85
N ALA A 289 19.56 14.22 2.72
CA ALA A 289 18.54 15.15 2.25
C ALA A 289 17.16 14.51 2.05
N ARG A 290 17.06 13.21 1.78
CA ARG A 290 15.79 12.54 1.52
C ARG A 290 15.00 12.30 2.81
N PRO A 291 13.77 12.86 2.97
CA PRO A 291 12.94 12.58 4.13
C PRO A 291 12.30 11.20 4.05
N HIS A 292 12.12 10.52 5.19
CA HIS A 292 11.55 9.18 5.29
C HIS A 292 10.37 9.13 6.25
N THR A 293 9.20 8.73 5.76
CA THR A 293 7.98 8.59 6.58
C THR A 293 8.15 7.57 7.70
N GLY A 294 8.94 6.50 7.48
CA GLY A 294 9.20 5.45 8.47
C GLY A 294 10.03 5.90 9.69
N ILE A 295 10.65 7.06 9.64
CA ILE A 295 11.41 7.68 10.74
C ILE A 295 10.90 9.11 11.05
N GLY A 296 9.58 9.31 10.90
CA GLY A 296 8.94 10.58 11.26
C GLY A 296 9.27 11.76 10.36
N GLY A 297 9.51 11.51 9.07
CA GLY A 297 9.87 12.56 8.09
C GLY A 297 11.30 13.07 8.19
N ARG A 298 12.13 12.50 9.05
CA ARG A 298 13.57 12.84 9.18
C ARG A 298 14.36 12.21 8.04
N THR A 299 15.55 12.75 7.80
CA THR A 299 16.57 12.07 7.00
C THR A 299 17.28 11.00 7.85
N PRO A 300 17.91 9.96 7.24
CA PRO A 300 18.71 8.99 7.97
C PRO A 300 19.80 9.63 8.85
N ARG A 301 20.48 10.67 8.36
CA ARG A 301 21.49 11.42 9.12
C ARG A 301 20.89 12.14 10.33
N GLN A 302 19.73 12.79 10.17
CA GLN A 302 19.05 13.44 11.31
C GLN A 302 18.58 12.43 12.35
N LYS A 303 18.11 11.25 11.92
CA LYS A 303 17.72 10.18 12.85
C LYS A 303 18.94 9.63 13.57
N LEU A 304 20.06 9.40 12.87
CA LEU A 304 21.31 8.96 13.47
C LEU A 304 21.84 9.95 14.50
N ALA A 305 21.86 11.25 14.18
CA ALA A 305 22.31 12.28 15.11
C ALA A 305 21.43 12.40 16.39
N ALA A 306 20.22 11.91 16.35
CA ALA A 306 19.33 11.86 17.51
C ALA A 306 19.44 10.54 18.30
N ASP A 307 20.18 9.56 17.79
CA ASP A 307 20.33 8.21 18.35
C ASP A 307 21.73 8.02 18.98
N LEU A 308 22.72 8.85 18.57
CA LEU A 308 24.04 8.94 19.15
C LEU A 308 24.11 9.95 20.31
#